data_8e9f199e3ac1e1bec4c4ddb43a75b6d6
#
_entry.id   8e9f199e3ac1e1bec4c4ddb43a75b6d6
#
_cell.length_a   1.000
_cell.length_b   1.000
_cell.length_c   1.000
_cell.angle_alpha   90.00
_cell.angle_beta   90.00
_cell.angle_gamma   90.00
#
_symmetry.space_group_name_H-M   'P 1'
#
loop_
_entity.id
_entity.type
_entity.pdbx_description
1 polymer ?
#
loop_
_entity_poly.entity_id
_entity_poly.type
_entity_poly.pdbx_seq_one_letter_code
_entity_poly.pdbx_strand_id
1 'polypeptide(L)'
;MNRVLRLPVFALLSLVTAISPAAAEVQKPGHAHILVDTATGKILEAENPDMVLYPASLTKMMTLYLTFEALHSGRFSWERRLTISKNANDKEPYKFAIGAGNTISVQEAVMGMVVLSTNDAATAVAEELAGSEEAFGQMMTSKARALGMTSTVFTNPSGLPDPRQVTTATDMARLGLALLRDFPEEYKLFASRGMTFRGMRFRGHNAFLVQYPGAEGIKTGYTKASGYNIVTSASNGNRRLIGVVLGADSGNARTQEMITLFDRHLGTKVSQ
;
A
#
# COMPACT_ATOMS: atom_id res chain seq x y z
N MET A 1 -36.17 70.06 50.26
CA MET A 1 -36.94 68.91 49.74
C MET A 1 -36.28 68.46 48.45
N ASN A 2 -35.27 67.53 48.53
CA ASN A 2 -34.56 67.05 47.39
C ASN A 2 -35.02 65.61 47.07
N ARG A 3 -35.70 65.43 45.93
CA ARG A 3 -36.09 64.15 45.43
C ARG A 3 -34.93 63.59 44.62
N VAL A 4 -34.31 62.49 45.08
CA VAL A 4 -33.29 61.72 44.34
C VAL A 4 -34.05 60.77 43.44
N LEU A 5 -33.85 60.91 42.12
CA LEU A 5 -34.37 60.07 41.07
C LEU A 5 -33.46 58.86 40.97
N ARG A 6 -33.95 57.67 41.32
CA ARG A 6 -33.20 56.37 41.06
C ARG A 6 -33.56 55.79 39.69
N LEU A 7 -32.60 55.77 38.82
CA LEU A 7 -32.68 55.04 37.54
C LEU A 7 -32.46 53.52 37.74
N PRO A 8 -33.21 52.65 37.09
CA PRO A 8 -32.97 51.20 37.13
C PRO A 8 -31.80 50.83 36.22
N VAL A 9 -30.84 50.09 36.78
CA VAL A 9 -29.77 49.47 36.04
C VAL A 9 -30.29 48.17 35.40
N PHE A 10 -30.45 48.15 34.07
CA PHE A 10 -30.72 46.93 33.33
C PHE A 10 -29.43 46.16 33.18
N ALA A 11 -29.30 45.01 33.84
CA ALA A 11 -28.21 44.07 33.60
C ALA A 11 -28.48 43.29 32.30
N LEU A 12 -27.67 43.54 31.28
CA LEU A 12 -27.68 42.77 30.04
C LEU A 12 -27.00 41.42 30.28
N LEU A 13 -27.77 40.35 30.34
CA LEU A 13 -27.28 38.98 30.47
C LEU A 13 -26.84 38.53 29.07
N SER A 14 -25.54 38.56 28.78
CA SER A 14 -24.98 38.07 27.52
C SER A 14 -24.98 36.52 27.53
N LEU A 15 -25.86 35.92 26.74
CA LEU A 15 -25.90 34.47 26.52
C LEU A 15 -24.72 34.08 25.60
N VAL A 16 -23.64 33.60 26.19
CA VAL A 16 -22.53 33.02 25.45
C VAL A 16 -22.93 31.58 25.03
N THR A 17 -23.39 31.43 23.80
CA THR A 17 -23.60 30.10 23.20
C THR A 17 -22.22 29.49 22.94
N ALA A 18 -21.84 28.48 23.72
CA ALA A 18 -20.66 27.66 23.45
C ALA A 18 -20.92 26.84 22.17
N ILE A 19 -20.27 27.23 21.06
CA ILE A 19 -20.23 26.43 19.86
C ILE A 19 -19.28 25.28 20.17
N SER A 20 -19.81 24.07 20.47
CA SER A 20 -19.02 22.85 20.49
C SER A 20 -18.43 22.64 19.10
N PRO A 21 -17.10 22.41 18.96
CA PRO A 21 -16.55 22.02 17.69
C PRO A 21 -17.21 20.70 17.28
N ALA A 22 -17.94 20.71 16.17
CA ALA A 22 -18.42 19.49 15.54
C ALA A 22 -17.20 18.60 15.30
N ALA A 23 -17.18 17.39 15.89
CA ALA A 23 -16.18 16.41 15.60
C ALA A 23 -16.20 16.20 14.09
N ALA A 24 -15.09 16.50 13.41
CA ALA A 24 -14.97 16.30 11.98
C ALA A 24 -15.28 14.83 11.71
N GLU A 25 -16.40 14.56 11.04
CA GLU A 25 -16.79 13.24 10.61
C GLU A 25 -15.65 12.70 9.75
N VAL A 26 -15.04 11.59 10.14
CA VAL A 26 -13.95 10.98 9.40
C VAL A 26 -14.57 10.55 8.07
N GLN A 27 -14.29 11.32 7.02
CA GLN A 27 -14.81 11.05 5.69
C GLN A 27 -14.41 9.63 5.29
N LYS A 28 -15.41 8.79 4.95
CA LYS A 28 -15.19 7.41 4.54
C LYS A 28 -14.23 7.41 3.33
N PRO A 29 -13.23 6.54 3.29
CA PRO A 29 -12.37 6.41 2.11
C PRO A 29 -13.20 6.20 0.86
N GLY A 30 -12.83 6.80 -0.27
CA GLY A 30 -13.42 6.47 -1.56
C GLY A 30 -13.15 5.01 -1.90
N HIS A 31 -13.99 4.41 -2.74
CA HIS A 31 -13.86 3.02 -3.18
C HIS A 31 -13.62 2.94 -4.68
N ALA A 32 -12.70 2.05 -5.09
CA ALA A 32 -12.41 1.79 -6.50
C ALA A 32 -11.94 0.35 -6.70
N HIS A 33 -12.31 -0.24 -7.85
CA HIS A 33 -11.70 -1.49 -8.29
C HIS A 33 -11.44 -1.53 -9.80
N ILE A 34 -10.54 -2.43 -10.20
CA ILE A 34 -10.27 -2.77 -11.60
C ILE A 34 -9.80 -4.23 -11.69
N LEU A 35 -10.24 -4.93 -12.74
CA LEU A 35 -9.77 -6.26 -13.11
C LEU A 35 -9.28 -6.24 -14.55
N VAL A 36 -8.06 -6.73 -14.77
CA VAL A 36 -7.36 -6.67 -16.05
C VAL A 36 -6.88 -8.05 -16.46
N ASP A 37 -7.07 -8.39 -17.72
CA ASP A 37 -6.46 -9.56 -18.35
C ASP A 37 -4.98 -9.29 -18.68
N THR A 38 -4.07 -10.11 -18.17
CA THR A 38 -2.64 -9.83 -18.27
C THR A 38 -2.08 -10.04 -19.66
N ALA A 39 -2.69 -10.91 -20.47
CA ALA A 39 -2.23 -11.22 -21.82
C ALA A 39 -2.61 -10.14 -22.83
N THR A 40 -3.78 -9.52 -22.66
CA THR A 40 -4.34 -8.57 -23.61
C THR A 40 -4.31 -7.12 -23.13
N GLY A 41 -4.13 -6.91 -21.82
CA GLY A 41 -4.28 -5.59 -21.18
C GLY A 41 -5.74 -5.11 -21.10
N LYS A 42 -6.70 -5.95 -21.50
CA LYS A 42 -8.12 -5.57 -21.50
C LYS A 42 -8.66 -5.43 -20.10
N ILE A 43 -9.32 -4.32 -19.82
CA ILE A 43 -10.11 -4.13 -18.59
C ILE A 43 -11.38 -4.98 -18.73
N LEU A 44 -11.61 -5.86 -17.79
CA LEU A 44 -12.74 -6.77 -17.75
C LEU A 44 -13.88 -6.23 -16.90
N GLU A 45 -13.54 -5.56 -15.81
CA GLU A 45 -14.46 -4.92 -14.88
C GLU A 45 -13.77 -3.75 -14.20
N ALA A 46 -14.49 -2.64 -13.93
CA ALA A 46 -13.94 -1.51 -13.21
C ALA A 46 -15.07 -0.67 -12.60
N GLU A 47 -14.79 -0.11 -11.41
CA GLU A 47 -15.60 0.92 -10.76
C GLU A 47 -14.66 2.01 -10.23
N ASN A 48 -14.93 3.27 -10.59
CA ASN A 48 -14.12 4.43 -10.23
C ASN A 48 -12.59 4.23 -10.41
N PRO A 49 -12.09 3.57 -11.49
CA PRO A 49 -10.72 3.09 -11.57
C PRO A 49 -9.67 4.21 -11.52
N ASP A 50 -10.04 5.44 -11.91
CA ASP A 50 -9.17 6.62 -11.93
C ASP A 50 -9.40 7.55 -10.73
N MET A 51 -10.23 7.16 -9.76
CA MET A 51 -10.38 7.89 -8.51
C MET A 51 -9.05 7.95 -7.77
N VAL A 52 -8.65 9.17 -7.37
CA VAL A 52 -7.40 9.40 -6.62
C VAL A 52 -7.60 9.01 -5.17
N LEU A 53 -6.83 8.01 -4.71
CA LEU A 53 -6.91 7.41 -3.40
C LEU A 53 -5.51 7.21 -2.79
N TYR A 54 -5.45 6.84 -1.51
CA TYR A 54 -4.19 6.57 -0.82
C TYR A 54 -3.76 5.11 -1.01
N PRO A 55 -2.49 4.86 -1.44
CA PRO A 55 -2.01 3.49 -1.70
C PRO A 55 -1.78 2.66 -0.43
N ALA A 56 -1.49 3.30 0.72
CA ALA A 56 -0.95 2.60 1.89
C ALA A 56 0.26 1.71 1.49
N SER A 57 0.40 0.52 2.08
CA SER A 57 1.52 -0.39 1.79
C SER A 57 1.55 -0.98 0.37
N LEU A 58 0.60 -0.67 -0.52
CA LEU A 58 0.75 -0.96 -1.94
C LEU A 58 1.94 -0.19 -2.54
N THR A 59 2.33 0.93 -1.94
CA THR A 59 3.56 1.69 -2.24
C THR A 59 4.79 0.80 -2.33
N LYS A 60 4.89 -0.23 -1.47
CA LYS A 60 6.02 -1.16 -1.47
C LYS A 60 6.16 -1.97 -2.77
N MET A 61 5.12 -2.02 -3.61
CA MET A 61 5.24 -2.63 -4.94
C MET A 61 6.23 -1.83 -5.80
N MET A 62 6.22 -0.49 -5.73
CA MET A 62 7.20 0.34 -6.42
C MET A 62 8.59 0.25 -5.79
N THR A 63 8.69 0.17 -4.47
CA THR A 63 9.96 -0.07 -3.78
C THR A 63 10.59 -1.39 -4.22
N LEU A 64 9.80 -2.46 -4.30
CA LEU A 64 10.21 -3.76 -4.81
C LEU A 64 10.59 -3.70 -6.29
N TYR A 65 9.83 -2.98 -7.12
CA TYR A 65 10.17 -2.79 -8.54
C TYR A 65 11.58 -2.18 -8.69
N LEU A 66 11.87 -1.10 -7.98
CA LEU A 66 13.19 -0.45 -8.00
C LEU A 66 14.30 -1.31 -7.39
N THR A 67 13.95 -2.16 -6.39
CA THR A 67 14.88 -3.13 -5.83
C THR A 67 15.26 -4.21 -6.87
N PHE A 68 14.28 -4.69 -7.62
CA PHE A 68 14.51 -5.68 -8.70
C PHE A 68 15.31 -5.07 -9.86
N GLU A 69 15.06 -3.81 -10.23
CA GLU A 69 15.93 -3.10 -11.19
C GLU A 69 17.38 -3.00 -10.68
N ALA A 70 17.56 -2.72 -9.38
CA ALA A 70 18.91 -2.65 -8.79
C ALA A 70 19.63 -4.00 -8.79
N LEU A 71 18.89 -5.12 -8.60
CA LEU A 71 19.42 -6.47 -8.72
C LEU A 71 19.83 -6.79 -10.16
N HIS A 72 18.95 -6.53 -11.14
CA HIS A 72 19.22 -6.80 -12.55
C HIS A 72 20.34 -5.92 -13.14
N SER A 73 20.50 -4.70 -12.62
CA SER A 73 21.61 -3.80 -13.03
C SER A 73 22.93 -4.07 -12.30
N GLY A 74 22.98 -5.02 -11.36
CA GLY A 74 24.16 -5.32 -10.55
C GLY A 74 24.49 -4.32 -9.46
N ARG A 75 23.64 -3.30 -9.22
CA ARG A 75 23.77 -2.39 -8.07
C ARG A 75 23.57 -3.11 -6.75
N PHE A 76 22.67 -4.10 -6.71
CA PHE A 76 22.44 -5.01 -5.60
C PHE A 76 22.82 -6.43 -5.99
N SER A 77 23.23 -7.21 -4.97
CA SER A 77 23.10 -8.66 -4.95
C SER A 77 22.11 -9.06 -3.86
N TRP A 78 21.60 -10.27 -3.88
CA TRP A 78 20.66 -10.78 -2.86
C TRP A 78 21.28 -10.77 -1.45
N GLU A 79 22.60 -10.96 -1.38
CA GLU A 79 23.38 -11.03 -0.14
C GLU A 79 23.86 -9.66 0.37
N ARG A 80 23.79 -8.61 -0.48
CA ARG A 80 24.18 -7.25 -0.07
C ARG A 80 23.52 -6.88 1.25
N ARG A 81 24.32 -6.37 2.19
CA ARG A 81 23.85 -5.95 3.52
C ARG A 81 23.36 -4.51 3.49
N LEU A 82 22.14 -4.29 3.93
CA LEU A 82 21.52 -2.99 4.12
C LEU A 82 21.50 -2.65 5.60
N THR A 83 21.95 -1.46 5.96
CA THR A 83 21.93 -1.00 7.35
C THR A 83 20.55 -0.51 7.75
N ILE A 84 20.03 -0.96 8.88
CA ILE A 84 18.88 -0.35 9.52
C ILE A 84 19.34 0.92 10.22
N SER A 85 19.13 2.06 9.59
CA SER A 85 19.43 3.37 10.18
C SER A 85 18.52 3.65 11.39
N LYS A 86 18.82 4.71 12.16
CA LYS A 86 17.89 5.18 13.19
C LYS A 86 16.53 5.52 12.60
N ASN A 87 16.49 6.21 11.45
CA ASN A 87 15.24 6.55 10.75
C ASN A 87 14.45 5.29 10.36
N ALA A 88 15.10 4.28 9.76
CA ALA A 88 14.48 3.01 9.43
C ALA A 88 13.93 2.28 10.67
N ASN A 89 14.75 2.22 11.76
CA ASN A 89 14.35 1.57 13.00
C ASN A 89 13.11 2.20 13.66
N ASP A 90 12.92 3.50 13.49
CA ASP A 90 11.81 4.26 14.10
C ASP A 90 10.49 4.13 13.30
N LYS A 91 10.49 3.43 12.16
CA LYS A 91 9.27 3.26 11.32
C LYS A 91 8.30 2.25 11.91
N GLU A 92 7.12 2.72 12.26
CA GLU A 92 6.00 1.91 12.79
C GLU A 92 4.90 1.78 11.72
N PRO A 93 3.96 0.77 11.86
CA PRO A 93 3.97 -0.32 12.85
C PRO A 93 4.77 -1.56 12.42
N TYR A 94 4.76 -1.96 11.17
CA TYR A 94 5.33 -3.23 10.69
C TYR A 94 6.82 -3.11 10.40
N LYS A 95 7.66 -3.81 11.16
CA LYS A 95 9.12 -3.79 11.02
C LYS A 95 9.78 -5.07 11.54
N PHE A 96 11.03 -5.31 11.16
CA PHE A 96 11.84 -6.39 11.74
C PHE A 96 12.24 -6.13 13.20
N ALA A 97 12.30 -4.85 13.60
CA ALA A 97 12.62 -4.41 14.96
C ALA A 97 13.96 -4.95 15.48
N ILE A 98 14.99 -4.97 14.63
CA ILE A 98 16.31 -5.52 15.00
C ILE A 98 17.26 -4.50 15.59
N GLY A 99 16.86 -3.24 15.72
CA GLY A 99 17.64 -2.13 16.25
C GLY A 99 18.50 -1.43 15.20
N ALA A 100 18.73 -0.13 15.40
CA ALA A 100 19.57 0.68 14.55
C ALA A 100 21.03 0.19 14.56
N GLY A 101 21.72 0.31 13.44
CA GLY A 101 23.10 -0.17 13.23
C GLY A 101 23.18 -1.66 12.84
N ASN A 102 22.14 -2.45 13.06
CA ASN A 102 22.08 -3.81 12.54
C ASN A 102 21.80 -3.83 11.04
N THR A 103 22.03 -4.99 10.42
CA THR A 103 21.88 -5.13 8.97
C THR A 103 20.95 -6.28 8.61
N ILE A 104 20.32 -6.15 7.46
CA ILE A 104 19.56 -7.21 6.76
C ILE A 104 20.13 -7.40 5.36
N SER A 105 19.98 -8.58 4.76
CA SER A 105 20.28 -8.76 3.34
C SER A 105 19.18 -8.16 2.46
N VAL A 106 19.48 -7.88 1.19
CA VAL A 106 18.45 -7.50 0.19
C VAL A 106 17.38 -8.57 0.11
N GLN A 107 17.75 -9.85 0.16
CA GLN A 107 16.79 -10.97 0.19
C GLN A 107 15.85 -10.90 1.40
N GLU A 108 16.39 -10.65 2.60
CA GLU A 108 15.57 -10.47 3.80
C GLU A 108 14.66 -9.25 3.67
N ALA A 109 15.17 -8.13 3.12
CA ALA A 109 14.39 -6.92 2.90
C ALA A 109 13.21 -7.16 1.94
N VAL A 110 13.46 -7.80 0.80
CA VAL A 110 12.43 -8.17 -0.19
C VAL A 110 11.37 -9.06 0.45
N MET A 111 11.78 -10.14 1.12
CA MET A 111 10.84 -11.06 1.77
C MET A 111 10.08 -10.39 2.91
N GLY A 112 10.71 -9.53 3.68
CA GLY A 112 10.06 -8.72 4.73
C GLY A 112 8.98 -7.80 4.15
N MET A 113 9.26 -7.10 3.05
CA MET A 113 8.27 -6.25 2.37
C MET A 113 7.11 -7.05 1.77
N VAL A 114 7.39 -8.19 1.15
CA VAL A 114 6.38 -9.06 0.52
C VAL A 114 5.47 -9.69 1.57
N VAL A 115 6.05 -10.35 2.59
CA VAL A 115 5.29 -11.21 3.52
C VAL A 115 4.75 -10.42 4.71
N LEU A 116 5.60 -9.59 5.34
CA LEU A 116 5.30 -8.88 6.59
C LEU A 116 4.97 -7.40 6.37
N SER A 117 5.22 -6.89 5.16
CA SER A 117 5.03 -5.46 4.86
C SER A 117 5.95 -4.53 5.68
N THR A 118 7.19 -4.95 5.96
CA THR A 118 8.12 -4.23 6.84
C THR A 118 8.46 -2.84 6.31
N ASN A 119 8.29 -1.83 7.18
CA ASN A 119 8.56 -0.43 6.84
C ASN A 119 10.06 -0.10 6.97
N ASP A 120 10.72 -0.64 7.99
CA ASP A 120 12.16 -0.49 8.20
C ASP A 120 12.99 -1.05 7.03
N ALA A 121 12.61 -2.20 6.47
CA ALA A 121 13.24 -2.76 5.30
C ALA A 121 13.04 -1.89 4.04
N ALA A 122 11.84 -1.36 3.84
CA ALA A 122 11.56 -0.45 2.74
C ALA A 122 12.39 0.84 2.84
N THR A 123 12.52 1.39 4.06
CA THR A 123 13.35 2.57 4.33
C THR A 123 14.84 2.27 4.13
N ALA A 124 15.34 1.12 4.60
CA ALA A 124 16.73 0.73 4.38
C ALA A 124 17.11 0.58 2.89
N VAL A 125 16.19 0.02 2.08
CA VAL A 125 16.34 -0.03 0.61
C VAL A 125 16.38 1.39 0.03
N ALA A 126 15.49 2.27 0.45
CA ALA A 126 15.40 3.64 -0.04
C ALA A 126 16.67 4.44 0.26
N GLU A 127 17.16 4.36 1.50
CA GLU A 127 18.39 5.04 1.93
C GLU A 127 19.61 4.53 1.17
N GLU A 128 19.70 3.22 0.93
CA GLU A 128 20.82 2.64 0.17
C GLU A 128 20.77 3.01 -1.33
N LEU A 129 19.59 3.09 -1.94
CA LEU A 129 19.46 3.39 -3.37
C LEU A 129 19.52 4.87 -3.69
N ALA A 130 19.04 5.75 -2.79
CA ALA A 130 18.86 7.16 -3.08
C ALA A 130 19.43 8.11 -2.00
N GLY A 131 19.97 7.57 -0.90
CA GLY A 131 20.53 8.36 0.22
C GLY A 131 19.48 8.89 1.20
N SER A 132 18.20 9.00 0.79
CA SER A 132 17.10 9.43 1.66
C SER A 132 15.75 8.93 1.16
N GLU A 133 14.74 8.90 2.06
CA GLU A 133 13.37 8.55 1.68
C GLU A 133 12.77 9.59 0.70
N GLU A 134 13.11 10.87 0.85
CA GLU A 134 12.62 11.93 -0.03
C GLU A 134 13.15 11.76 -1.46
N ALA A 135 14.48 11.58 -1.60
CA ALA A 135 15.10 11.32 -2.90
C ALA A 135 14.56 10.03 -3.53
N PHE A 136 14.32 9.00 -2.72
CA PHE A 136 13.71 7.75 -3.19
C PHE A 136 12.26 7.95 -3.62
N GLY A 137 11.45 8.74 -2.91
CA GLY A 137 10.09 9.11 -3.32
C GLY A 137 10.05 9.80 -4.67
N GLN A 138 11.02 10.68 -4.95
CA GLN A 138 11.19 11.31 -6.27
C GLN A 138 11.55 10.26 -7.34
N MET A 139 12.46 9.34 -7.04
CA MET A 139 12.83 8.22 -7.92
C MET A 139 11.62 7.33 -8.22
N MET A 140 10.84 6.95 -7.20
CA MET A 140 9.60 6.17 -7.34
C MET A 140 8.58 6.88 -8.23
N THR A 141 8.37 8.19 -8.02
CA THR A 141 7.43 8.99 -8.81
C THR A 141 7.89 9.12 -10.26
N SER A 142 9.18 9.31 -10.49
CA SER A 142 9.77 9.33 -11.83
C SER A 142 9.57 7.98 -12.55
N LYS A 143 9.81 6.87 -11.86
CA LYS A 143 9.54 5.52 -12.37
C LYS A 143 8.06 5.31 -12.67
N ALA A 144 7.16 5.77 -11.78
CA ALA A 144 5.72 5.70 -12.01
C ALA A 144 5.34 6.40 -13.32
N ARG A 145 5.87 7.59 -13.61
CA ARG A 145 5.63 8.29 -14.88
C ARG A 145 6.14 7.49 -16.08
N ALA A 146 7.33 6.89 -15.97
CA ALA A 146 7.90 6.03 -17.03
C ALA A 146 7.05 4.78 -17.31
N LEU A 147 6.34 4.27 -16.30
CA LEU A 147 5.40 3.14 -16.41
C LEU A 147 3.98 3.57 -16.82
N GLY A 148 3.74 4.86 -17.10
CA GLY A 148 2.43 5.40 -17.47
C GLY A 148 1.46 5.59 -16.28
N MET A 149 1.95 5.57 -15.04
CA MET A 149 1.18 5.85 -13.83
C MET A 149 1.07 7.36 -13.63
N THR A 150 0.24 8.02 -14.43
CA THR A 150 0.19 9.50 -14.51
C THR A 150 -0.49 10.16 -13.32
N SER A 151 -1.29 9.44 -12.56
CA SER A 151 -2.03 9.95 -11.40
C SER A 151 -1.42 9.52 -10.06
N THR A 152 -0.22 8.93 -10.06
CA THR A 152 0.44 8.42 -8.86
C THR A 152 1.60 9.31 -8.43
N VAL A 153 1.66 9.65 -7.15
CA VAL A 153 2.79 10.33 -6.50
C VAL A 153 3.22 9.49 -5.29
N PHE A 154 4.49 9.19 -5.22
CA PHE A 154 5.12 8.54 -4.07
C PHE A 154 5.99 9.55 -3.32
N THR A 155 5.89 9.56 -1.99
CA THR A 155 6.67 10.45 -1.11
C THR A 155 7.57 9.71 -0.14
N ASN A 156 7.29 8.42 0.07
CA ASN A 156 8.09 7.55 0.93
C ASN A 156 8.04 6.09 0.42
N PRO A 157 9.00 5.21 0.82
CA PRO A 157 9.11 3.85 0.29
C PRO A 157 8.08 2.86 0.87
N SER A 158 7.44 3.20 1.97
CA SER A 158 6.69 2.25 2.80
C SER A 158 5.17 2.34 2.64
N GLY A 159 4.65 3.50 2.24
CA GLY A 159 3.21 3.78 2.22
C GLY A 159 2.67 4.28 3.55
N LEU A 160 3.54 4.75 4.45
CA LEU A 160 3.14 5.48 5.64
C LEU A 160 2.39 6.76 5.24
N PRO A 161 1.47 7.25 6.09
CA PRO A 161 0.61 8.37 5.74
C PRO A 161 1.38 9.64 5.35
N ASP A 162 1.07 10.14 4.16
CA ASP A 162 1.44 11.46 3.65
C ASP A 162 0.32 11.91 2.71
N PRO A 163 -0.32 13.08 2.90
CA PRO A 163 -1.44 13.52 2.08
C PRO A 163 -1.08 13.72 0.59
N ARG A 164 0.19 13.86 0.27
CA ARG A 164 0.68 13.99 -1.12
C ARG A 164 0.86 12.64 -1.80
N GLN A 165 0.91 11.53 -1.04
CA GLN A 165 1.11 10.18 -1.56
C GLN A 165 -0.21 9.59 -2.02
N VAL A 166 -0.44 9.57 -3.33
CA VAL A 166 -1.71 9.19 -3.95
C VAL A 166 -1.50 8.24 -5.12
N THR A 167 -2.56 7.52 -5.47
CA THR A 167 -2.60 6.59 -6.61
C THR A 167 -4.03 6.40 -7.12
N THR A 168 -4.19 5.59 -8.16
CA THR A 168 -5.49 5.11 -8.67
C THR A 168 -5.45 3.59 -8.85
N ALA A 169 -6.62 2.95 -8.98
CA ALA A 169 -6.69 1.52 -9.26
C ALA A 169 -6.08 1.20 -10.62
N THR A 170 -6.30 2.06 -11.63
CA THR A 170 -5.67 1.93 -12.96
C THR A 170 -4.14 1.93 -12.86
N ASP A 171 -3.56 2.88 -12.13
CA ASP A 171 -2.11 2.98 -12.00
C ASP A 171 -1.51 1.80 -11.24
N MET A 172 -2.18 1.32 -10.18
CA MET A 172 -1.72 0.14 -9.45
C MET A 172 -1.81 -1.14 -10.28
N ALA A 173 -2.80 -1.26 -11.16
CA ALA A 173 -2.87 -2.36 -12.14
C ALA A 173 -1.71 -2.30 -13.13
N ARG A 174 -1.34 -1.11 -13.64
CA ARG A 174 -0.15 -0.91 -14.48
C ARG A 174 1.13 -1.37 -13.79
N LEU A 175 1.30 -1.01 -12.50
CA LEU A 175 2.46 -1.45 -11.73
C LEU A 175 2.49 -2.97 -11.54
N GLY A 176 1.34 -3.59 -11.27
CA GLY A 176 1.24 -5.05 -11.19
C GLY A 176 1.61 -5.75 -12.50
N LEU A 177 1.12 -5.22 -13.63
CA LEU A 177 1.48 -5.71 -14.97
C LEU A 177 2.97 -5.52 -15.28
N ALA A 178 3.55 -4.38 -14.90
CA ALA A 178 4.97 -4.10 -15.09
C ALA A 178 5.85 -5.07 -14.28
N LEU A 179 5.51 -5.32 -13.00
CA LEU A 179 6.21 -6.30 -12.17
C LEU A 179 6.20 -7.70 -12.80
N LEU A 180 5.06 -8.14 -13.32
CA LEU A 180 4.92 -9.43 -13.96
C LEU A 180 5.73 -9.53 -15.27
N ARG A 181 5.74 -8.47 -16.07
CA ARG A 181 6.42 -8.40 -17.37
C ARG A 181 7.95 -8.31 -17.23
N ASP A 182 8.41 -7.42 -16.34
CA ASP A 182 9.82 -7.03 -16.28
C ASP A 182 10.63 -7.92 -15.33
N PHE A 183 9.97 -8.54 -14.33
CA PHE A 183 10.61 -9.34 -13.28
C PHE A 183 9.87 -10.66 -13.02
N PRO A 184 9.68 -11.52 -14.04
CA PRO A 184 8.86 -12.74 -13.92
C PRO A 184 9.40 -13.73 -12.89
N GLU A 185 10.71 -13.78 -12.63
CA GLU A 185 11.30 -14.67 -11.62
C GLU A 185 11.06 -14.12 -10.20
N GLU A 186 11.32 -12.84 -9.98
CA GLU A 186 11.08 -12.17 -8.68
C GLU A 186 9.58 -12.07 -8.37
N TYR A 187 8.75 -12.02 -9.42
CA TYR A 187 7.29 -12.02 -9.25
C TYR A 187 6.79 -13.26 -8.49
N LYS A 188 7.44 -14.40 -8.63
CA LYS A 188 7.11 -15.63 -7.91
C LYS A 188 7.21 -15.48 -6.40
N LEU A 189 8.02 -14.54 -5.91
CA LEU A 189 8.16 -14.27 -4.47
C LEU A 189 6.88 -13.74 -3.85
N PHE A 190 6.02 -13.05 -4.62
CA PHE A 190 4.74 -12.54 -4.12
C PHE A 190 3.75 -13.63 -3.71
N ALA A 191 3.91 -14.86 -4.19
CA ALA A 191 3.13 -16.02 -3.77
C ALA A 191 3.53 -16.57 -2.39
N SER A 192 4.54 -16.00 -1.75
CA SER A 192 5.04 -16.45 -0.45
C SER A 192 4.03 -16.20 0.66
N ARG A 193 3.56 -17.28 1.31
CA ARG A 193 2.60 -17.22 2.43
C ARG A 193 3.26 -17.01 3.79
N GLY A 194 4.59 -17.07 3.84
CA GLY A 194 5.39 -16.89 5.05
C GLY A 194 6.86 -16.79 4.75
N MET A 195 7.64 -16.45 5.77
CA MET A 195 9.10 -16.39 5.71
C MET A 195 9.73 -16.84 7.02
N THR A 196 11.00 -17.19 6.97
CA THR A 196 11.81 -17.39 8.17
C THR A 196 12.80 -16.23 8.28
N PHE A 197 12.86 -15.61 9.45
CA PHE A 197 13.82 -14.55 9.74
C PHE A 197 14.46 -14.81 11.11
N ARG A 198 15.78 -14.87 11.16
CA ARG A 198 16.57 -15.18 12.37
C ARG A 198 16.05 -16.41 13.14
N GLY A 199 15.71 -17.49 12.42
CA GLY A 199 15.20 -18.74 13.00
C GLY A 199 13.71 -18.73 13.36
N MET A 200 13.03 -17.60 13.33
CA MET A 200 11.61 -17.50 13.61
C MET A 200 10.78 -17.58 12.33
N ARG A 201 9.66 -18.31 12.36
CA ARG A 201 8.71 -18.42 11.26
C ARG A 201 7.60 -17.37 11.39
N PHE A 202 7.33 -16.65 10.30
CA PHE A 202 6.28 -15.64 10.20
C PHE A 202 5.30 -16.00 9.10
N ARG A 203 4.01 -15.69 9.31
CA ARG A 203 2.96 -15.81 8.30
C ARG A 203 2.61 -14.45 7.71
N GLY A 204 2.32 -14.43 6.41
CA GLY A 204 1.88 -13.22 5.72
C GLY A 204 0.43 -12.83 6.04
N HIS A 205 0.07 -11.61 5.68
CA HIS A 205 -1.25 -11.01 5.94
C HIS A 205 -2.21 -11.12 4.76
N ASN A 206 -1.78 -11.66 3.61
CA ASN A 206 -2.60 -11.71 2.40
C ASN A 206 -3.55 -12.91 2.44
N ALA A 207 -4.78 -12.68 2.93
CA ALA A 207 -5.80 -13.73 3.02
C ALA A 207 -6.20 -14.28 1.63
N PHE A 208 -6.16 -13.48 0.56
CA PHE A 208 -6.47 -13.91 -0.79
C PHE A 208 -5.54 -15.04 -1.27
N LEU A 209 -4.24 -14.96 -0.93
CA LEU A 209 -3.28 -16.04 -1.24
C LEU A 209 -3.63 -17.40 -0.63
N VAL A 210 -4.37 -17.41 0.48
CA VAL A 210 -4.77 -18.63 1.17
C VAL A 210 -6.12 -19.13 0.66
N GLN A 211 -7.04 -18.22 0.36
CA GLN A 211 -8.45 -18.52 0.08
C GLN A 211 -8.73 -18.76 -1.40
N TYR A 212 -7.94 -18.17 -2.32
CA TYR A 212 -8.23 -18.25 -3.75
C TYR A 212 -7.28 -19.23 -4.47
N PRO A 213 -7.81 -20.25 -5.15
CA PRO A 213 -7.00 -21.17 -5.97
C PRO A 213 -6.26 -20.44 -7.07
N GLY A 214 -4.97 -20.75 -7.26
CA GLY A 214 -4.15 -20.09 -8.29
C GLY A 214 -3.73 -18.66 -7.97
N ALA A 215 -3.97 -18.17 -6.75
CA ALA A 215 -3.48 -16.84 -6.31
C ALA A 215 -1.95 -16.78 -6.28
N GLU A 216 -1.38 -15.69 -6.83
CA GLU A 216 0.06 -15.49 -7.01
C GLU A 216 0.62 -14.25 -6.27
N GLY A 217 -0.15 -13.58 -5.49
CA GLY A 217 0.24 -12.37 -4.74
C GLY A 217 -0.78 -11.27 -4.98
N ILE A 218 -0.47 -9.97 -4.93
CA ILE A 218 0.85 -9.33 -4.86
C ILE A 218 1.03 -8.65 -3.48
N LYS A 219 0.16 -7.66 -3.15
CA LYS A 219 0.32 -6.84 -1.96
C LYS A 219 -1.00 -6.38 -1.38
N THR A 220 -1.07 -6.31 -0.04
CA THR A 220 -2.16 -5.67 0.71
C THR A 220 -1.68 -4.37 1.35
N GLY A 221 -2.61 -3.47 1.65
CA GLY A 221 -2.34 -2.23 2.36
C GLY A 221 -3.51 -1.81 3.23
N TYR A 222 -3.22 -1.08 4.29
CA TYR A 222 -4.21 -0.45 5.15
C TYR A 222 -3.62 0.76 5.86
N THR A 223 -4.35 1.84 5.86
CA THR A 223 -4.27 2.95 6.84
C THR A 223 -5.68 3.41 7.14
N LYS A 224 -5.87 4.15 8.24
CA LYS A 224 -7.18 4.73 8.54
C LYS A 224 -7.73 5.59 7.39
N ALA A 225 -6.84 6.32 6.71
CA ALA A 225 -7.21 7.21 5.60
C ALA A 225 -7.46 6.47 4.28
N SER A 226 -6.76 5.35 4.03
CA SER A 226 -6.91 4.60 2.77
C SER A 226 -8.03 3.57 2.79
N GLY A 227 -8.48 3.11 3.96
CA GLY A 227 -9.22 1.85 4.03
C GLY A 227 -8.34 0.65 3.66
N TYR A 228 -8.97 -0.48 3.35
CA TYR A 228 -8.30 -1.73 3.03
C TYR A 228 -8.08 -1.89 1.53
N ASN A 229 -6.82 -2.02 1.13
CA ASN A 229 -6.37 -2.09 -0.25
C ASN A 229 -5.78 -3.47 -0.59
N ILE A 230 -5.85 -3.88 -1.86
CA ILE A 230 -5.16 -5.04 -2.39
C ILE A 230 -4.85 -4.85 -3.88
N VAL A 231 -3.67 -5.29 -4.29
CA VAL A 231 -3.37 -5.69 -5.67
C VAL A 231 -3.06 -7.17 -5.64
N THR A 232 -3.69 -7.94 -6.51
CA THR A 232 -3.48 -9.39 -6.57
C THR A 232 -3.52 -9.91 -8.00
N SER A 233 -2.90 -11.07 -8.23
CA SER A 233 -3.12 -11.85 -9.42
C SER A 233 -3.50 -13.28 -9.09
N ALA A 234 -4.17 -13.92 -10.02
CA ALA A 234 -4.41 -15.34 -10.01
C ALA A 234 -4.44 -15.90 -11.43
N SER A 235 -4.08 -17.18 -11.56
CA SER A 235 -4.06 -17.91 -12.82
C SER A 235 -4.78 -19.25 -12.68
N ASN A 236 -5.52 -19.64 -13.72
CA ASN A 236 -6.09 -20.99 -13.86
C ASN A 236 -5.28 -21.89 -14.82
N GLY A 237 -4.05 -21.48 -15.14
CA GLY A 237 -3.16 -22.14 -16.09
C GLY A 237 -3.29 -21.61 -17.53
N ASN A 238 -4.49 -21.27 -17.97
CA ASN A 238 -4.73 -20.77 -19.34
C ASN A 238 -4.81 -19.23 -19.38
N ARG A 239 -5.26 -18.62 -18.30
CA ARG A 239 -5.51 -17.19 -18.20
C ARG A 239 -5.00 -16.68 -16.87
N ARG A 240 -4.39 -15.50 -16.87
CA ARG A 240 -3.99 -14.78 -15.65
C ARG A 240 -4.66 -13.42 -15.64
N LEU A 241 -5.19 -13.04 -14.49
CA LEU A 241 -5.79 -11.73 -14.26
C LEU A 241 -5.01 -10.99 -13.16
N ILE A 242 -5.03 -9.67 -13.22
CA ILE A 242 -4.62 -8.78 -12.12
C ILE A 242 -5.85 -7.98 -11.68
N GLY A 243 -6.11 -7.99 -10.37
CA GLY A 243 -7.17 -7.22 -9.74
C GLY A 243 -6.61 -6.22 -8.73
N VAL A 244 -7.27 -5.06 -8.65
CA VAL A 244 -7.00 -4.02 -7.65
C VAL A 244 -8.32 -3.68 -6.97
N VAL A 245 -8.31 -3.60 -5.63
CA VAL A 245 -9.38 -2.99 -4.81
C VAL A 245 -8.74 -1.97 -3.91
N LEU A 246 -9.27 -0.75 -3.90
CA LEU A 246 -8.86 0.35 -3.03
C LEU A 246 -10.04 0.79 -2.18
N GLY A 247 -9.80 1.08 -0.90
CA GLY A 247 -10.77 1.73 -0.03
C GLY A 247 -11.88 0.84 0.53
N ALA A 248 -11.71 -0.49 0.57
CA ALA A 248 -12.70 -1.36 1.19
C ALA A 248 -12.84 -1.12 2.70
N ASP A 249 -14.03 -1.39 3.24
CA ASP A 249 -14.38 -1.11 4.65
C ASP A 249 -13.67 -2.05 5.65
N SER A 250 -13.31 -3.25 5.21
CA SER A 250 -12.60 -4.23 6.05
C SER A 250 -11.70 -5.15 5.23
N GLY A 251 -10.75 -5.80 5.91
CA GLY A 251 -9.89 -6.81 5.26
C GLY A 251 -10.68 -7.98 4.68
N ASN A 252 -11.81 -8.35 5.30
CA ASN A 252 -12.69 -9.38 4.79
C ASN A 252 -13.48 -8.90 3.57
N ALA A 253 -14.10 -7.72 3.63
CA ALA A 253 -14.83 -7.12 2.50
C ALA A 253 -13.93 -7.02 1.26
N ARG A 254 -12.72 -6.47 1.40
CA ARG A 254 -11.70 -6.41 0.36
C ARG A 254 -11.41 -7.78 -0.26
N THR A 255 -11.25 -8.81 0.56
CA THR A 255 -10.91 -10.16 0.07
C THR A 255 -12.09 -10.80 -0.64
N GLN A 256 -13.30 -10.67 -0.10
CA GLN A 256 -14.52 -11.22 -0.72
C GLN A 256 -14.87 -10.52 -2.04
N GLU A 257 -14.73 -9.20 -2.11
CA GLU A 257 -14.90 -8.46 -3.35
C GLU A 257 -13.92 -8.96 -4.42
N MET A 258 -12.65 -9.11 -4.08
CA MET A 258 -11.64 -9.62 -5.01
C MET A 258 -11.96 -11.04 -5.47
N ILE A 259 -12.37 -11.95 -4.57
CA ILE A 259 -12.81 -13.31 -4.92
C ILE A 259 -13.96 -13.25 -5.93
N THR A 260 -14.97 -12.42 -5.67
CA THR A 260 -16.13 -12.26 -6.55
C THR A 260 -15.75 -11.77 -7.94
N LEU A 261 -14.83 -10.79 -8.03
CA LEU A 261 -14.33 -10.27 -9.31
C LEU A 261 -13.60 -11.37 -10.11
N PHE A 262 -12.75 -12.14 -9.44
CA PHE A 262 -12.01 -13.22 -10.11
C PHE A 262 -12.92 -14.38 -10.54
N ASP A 263 -13.88 -14.79 -9.71
CA ASP A 263 -14.83 -15.89 -10.03
C ASP A 263 -15.65 -15.61 -11.27
N ARG A 264 -16.06 -14.34 -11.46
CA ARG A 264 -16.84 -13.95 -12.67
C ARG A 264 -16.03 -14.09 -13.96
N HIS A 265 -14.71 -13.93 -13.91
CA HIS A 265 -13.89 -13.77 -15.11
C HIS A 265 -12.82 -14.85 -15.31
N LEU A 266 -12.32 -15.47 -14.24
CA LEU A 266 -11.30 -16.51 -14.33
C LEU A 266 -11.89 -17.91 -14.46
N GLY A 267 -13.13 -18.10 -14.00
CA GLY A 267 -13.83 -19.39 -14.12
C GLY A 267 -13.15 -20.50 -13.33
N THR A 268 -12.63 -20.19 -12.15
CA THR A 268 -12.12 -21.24 -11.26
C THR A 268 -13.27 -22.10 -10.80
N LYS A 269 -13.42 -23.28 -11.39
CA LYS A 269 -14.19 -24.35 -10.78
C LYS A 269 -13.49 -24.68 -9.46
N VAL A 270 -14.08 -24.26 -8.35
CA VAL A 270 -13.80 -24.90 -7.05
C VAL A 270 -14.17 -26.36 -7.27
N SER A 271 -13.18 -27.23 -7.45
CA SER A 271 -13.42 -28.68 -7.34
C SER A 271 -13.92 -28.91 -5.93
N GLN A 272 -15.21 -29.21 -5.81
CA GLN A 272 -15.86 -29.70 -4.59
C GLN A 272 -15.17 -30.97 -4.12
#